data_1f718009f0c15c25474d86b600e9a7cf
#
_entry.id   1f718009f0c15c25474d86b600e9a7cf
#
_cell.length_a   1.000
_cell.length_b   1.000
_cell.length_c   1.000
_cell.angle_alpha   90.00
_cell.angle_beta   90.00
_cell.angle_gamma   90.00
#
_symmetry.space_group_name_H-M   'P 1'
#
loop_
_entity.id
_entity.type
_entity.pdbx_description
1 polymer ?
#
loop_
_entity_poly.entity_id
_entity_poly.type
_entity_poly.pdbx_seq_one_letter_code
_entity_poly.pdbx_strand_id
1 'polypeptide(L)'
;MSEGDVARARAALAAFGTGDLDRLVRLFHPDFVGVVPPELSAEPDTYRGHAGIRRYVESFREYVDGLRFVPEDVIDAGDAVVVAMRIEGRGRGSGVPFEQRLANHITVRDGLIDSMTAYATIDEALAA
;
A
#
# COMPACT_ATOMS: atom_id res chain seq x y z
N MET A 1 1.73 4.23 -18.44
CA MET A 1 2.71 4.16 -17.32
C MET A 1 3.98 3.51 -17.84
N SER A 2 5.13 4.03 -17.51
CA SER A 2 6.42 3.45 -17.95
C SER A 2 6.75 2.18 -17.16
N GLU A 3 7.64 1.35 -17.71
CA GLU A 3 8.15 0.17 -16.98
C GLU A 3 8.84 0.59 -15.68
N GLY A 4 9.56 1.71 -15.68
CA GLY A 4 10.19 2.25 -14.48
C GLY A 4 9.17 2.64 -13.41
N ASP A 5 8.04 3.22 -13.80
CA ASP A 5 6.96 3.58 -12.87
C ASP A 5 6.27 2.34 -12.30
N VAL A 6 6.04 1.32 -13.13
CA VAL A 6 5.50 0.04 -12.67
C VAL A 6 6.43 -0.60 -11.64
N ALA A 7 7.73 -0.62 -11.91
CA ALA A 7 8.73 -1.16 -10.99
C ALA A 7 8.78 -0.38 -9.66
N ARG A 8 8.64 0.95 -9.72
CA ARG A 8 8.61 1.80 -8.52
C ARG A 8 7.38 1.52 -7.66
N ALA A 9 6.22 1.36 -8.27
CA ALA A 9 4.99 1.02 -7.55
C ALA A 9 5.13 -0.31 -6.82
N ARG A 10 5.64 -1.33 -7.50
CA ARG A 10 5.87 -2.65 -6.90
C ARG A 10 6.87 -2.58 -5.74
N ALA A 11 8.00 -1.91 -5.96
CA ALA A 11 9.04 -1.78 -4.94
C ALA A 11 8.55 -1.02 -3.70
N ALA A 12 7.77 0.04 -3.90
CA ALA A 12 7.20 0.82 -2.80
C ALA A 12 6.29 -0.02 -1.93
N LEU A 13 5.40 -0.82 -2.53
CA LEU A 13 4.51 -1.69 -1.77
C LEU A 13 5.27 -2.76 -1.00
N ALA A 14 6.27 -3.39 -1.60
CA ALA A 14 7.10 -4.37 -0.91
C ALA A 14 7.86 -3.76 0.27
N ALA A 15 8.20 -2.47 0.21
CA ALA A 15 8.94 -1.77 1.25
C ALA A 15 8.12 -1.50 2.53
N PHE A 16 6.79 -1.58 2.48
CA PHE A 16 5.94 -1.32 3.66
C PHE A 16 6.25 -2.26 4.84
N GLY A 17 6.73 -3.46 4.57
CA GLY A 17 7.05 -4.43 5.62
C GLY A 17 8.49 -4.39 6.12
N THR A 18 9.36 -3.52 5.60
CA THR A 18 10.81 -3.56 5.91
C THR A 18 11.18 -2.97 7.26
N GLY A 19 10.33 -2.18 7.88
CA GLY A 19 10.61 -1.55 9.16
C GLY A 19 11.32 -0.21 9.09
N ASP A 20 11.91 0.17 7.96
CA ASP A 20 12.58 1.45 7.77
C ASP A 20 11.61 2.48 7.17
N LEU A 21 10.92 3.20 8.05
CA LEU A 21 9.94 4.22 7.63
C LEU A 21 10.58 5.41 6.92
N ASP A 22 11.78 5.80 7.30
CA ASP A 22 12.46 6.94 6.67
C ASP A 22 12.80 6.62 5.22
N ARG A 23 13.20 5.39 4.94
CA ARG A 23 13.46 4.93 3.58
C ARG A 23 12.15 4.79 2.79
N LEU A 24 11.11 4.24 3.42
CA LEU A 24 9.82 4.06 2.80
C LEU A 24 9.23 5.37 2.30
N VAL A 25 9.18 6.40 3.16
CA VAL A 25 8.53 7.68 2.80
C VAL A 25 9.21 8.38 1.62
N ARG A 26 10.49 8.11 1.39
CA ARG A 26 11.21 8.70 0.24
C ARG A 26 10.75 8.15 -1.11
N LEU A 27 10.01 7.05 -1.14
CA LEU A 27 9.43 6.48 -2.36
C LEU A 27 8.11 7.17 -2.74
N PHE A 28 7.59 8.02 -1.87
CA PHE A 28 6.29 8.67 -2.02
C PHE A 28 6.44 10.19 -2.19
N HIS A 29 5.56 10.75 -3.01
CA HIS A 29 5.52 12.19 -3.22
C HIS A 29 5.12 12.91 -1.93
N PRO A 30 5.67 14.13 -1.64
CA PRO A 30 5.26 14.89 -0.47
C PRO A 30 3.75 15.21 -0.41
N ASP A 31 3.10 15.28 -1.58
CA ASP A 31 1.66 15.52 -1.72
C ASP A 31 0.84 14.23 -1.81
N PHE A 32 1.41 13.11 -1.42
CA PHE A 32 0.75 11.80 -1.47
C PHE A 32 -0.63 11.82 -0.81
N VAL A 33 -1.58 11.11 -1.44
CA VAL A 33 -2.89 10.84 -0.86
C VAL A 33 -3.20 9.35 -0.99
N GLY A 34 -3.44 8.70 0.13
CA GLY A 34 -3.87 7.30 0.17
C GLY A 34 -5.27 7.19 0.77
N VAL A 35 -6.11 6.36 0.19
CA VAL A 35 -7.47 6.13 0.67
C VAL A 35 -7.68 4.67 0.98
N VAL A 36 -8.11 4.38 2.22
CA VAL A 36 -8.49 3.05 2.66
C VAL A 36 -9.96 3.10 3.11
N PRO A 37 -10.86 2.43 2.38
CA PRO A 37 -12.28 2.48 2.71
C PRO A 37 -12.64 1.63 3.93
N PRO A 38 -13.83 1.87 4.55
CA PRO A 38 -14.26 1.17 5.77
C PRO A 38 -14.30 -0.35 5.65
N GLU A 39 -14.64 -0.88 4.49
CA GLU A 39 -14.75 -2.32 4.25
C GLU A 39 -13.41 -3.05 4.25
N LEU A 40 -12.28 -2.32 4.14
CA LEU A 40 -10.95 -2.90 4.08
C LEU A 40 -10.07 -2.65 5.30
N SER A 41 -10.54 -1.85 6.24
CA SER A 41 -9.74 -1.51 7.43
C SER A 41 -10.62 -1.21 8.63
N ALA A 42 -10.13 -1.62 9.81
CA ALA A 42 -10.72 -1.21 11.09
C ALA A 42 -10.52 0.29 11.34
N GLU A 43 -9.52 0.89 10.69
CA GLU A 43 -9.24 2.33 10.76
C GLU A 43 -9.28 2.91 9.34
N PRO A 44 -10.48 3.04 8.74
CA PRO A 44 -10.62 3.62 7.42
C PRO A 44 -10.31 5.11 7.47
N ASP A 45 -9.52 5.60 6.52
CA ASP A 45 -9.14 7.01 6.50
C ASP A 45 -8.53 7.40 5.16
N THR A 46 -8.32 8.71 5.03
CA THR A 46 -7.48 9.30 4.01
C THR A 46 -6.14 9.67 4.65
N TYR A 47 -5.06 9.12 4.11
CA TYR A 47 -3.70 9.31 4.61
C TYR A 47 -2.98 10.29 3.69
N ARG A 48 -2.47 11.40 4.24
CA ARG A 48 -1.87 12.47 3.44
C ARG A 48 -0.40 12.67 3.77
N GLY A 49 0.41 12.79 2.71
CA GLY A 49 1.83 13.08 2.79
C GLY A 49 2.63 12.00 3.50
N HIS A 50 3.88 12.30 3.83
CA HIS A 50 4.76 11.36 4.51
C HIS A 50 4.26 11.02 5.93
N ALA A 51 3.67 11.99 6.61
CA ALA A 51 3.08 11.75 7.94
C ALA A 51 1.92 10.75 7.87
N GLY A 52 1.12 10.80 6.80
CA GLY A 52 0.04 9.84 6.57
C GLY A 52 0.55 8.43 6.35
N ILE A 53 1.64 8.27 5.59
CA ILE A 53 2.26 6.96 5.37
C ILE A 53 2.77 6.38 6.68
N ARG A 54 3.44 7.17 7.51
CA ARG A 54 3.92 6.74 8.83
C ARG A 54 2.75 6.28 9.70
N ARG A 55 1.69 7.06 9.75
CA ARG A 55 0.48 6.74 10.52
C ARG A 55 -0.16 5.43 10.04
N TYR A 56 -0.23 5.21 8.73
CA TYR A 56 -0.79 4.00 8.15
C TYR A 56 -0.01 2.75 8.58
N VAL A 57 1.32 2.78 8.46
CA VAL A 57 2.16 1.64 8.85
C VAL A 57 2.11 1.40 10.36
N GLU A 58 2.15 2.47 11.15
CA GLU A 58 2.09 2.37 12.61
C GLU A 58 0.77 1.77 13.09
N SER A 59 -0.35 2.05 12.41
CA SER A 59 -1.64 1.46 12.75
C SER A 59 -1.62 -0.08 12.67
N PHE A 60 -0.92 -0.65 11.68
CA PHE A 60 -0.75 -2.09 11.60
C PHE A 60 0.15 -2.62 12.71
N ARG A 61 1.23 -1.91 13.04
CA ARG A 61 2.20 -2.35 14.04
C ARG A 61 1.63 -2.43 15.44
N GLU A 62 0.54 -1.73 15.71
CA GLU A 62 -0.14 -1.79 17.00
C GLU A 62 -0.70 -3.19 17.29
N TYR A 63 -1.12 -3.94 16.27
CA TYR A 63 -1.77 -5.24 16.45
C TYR A 63 -1.21 -6.38 15.61
N VAL A 64 -0.24 -6.13 14.73
CA VAL A 64 0.36 -7.14 13.86
C VAL A 64 1.88 -7.14 14.03
N ASP A 65 2.43 -8.31 14.34
CA ASP A 65 3.88 -8.57 14.35
C ASP A 65 4.30 -9.22 13.02
N GLY A 66 5.51 -8.93 12.56
CA GLY A 66 6.06 -9.51 11.35
C GLY A 66 5.31 -9.09 10.09
N LEU A 67 4.85 -7.84 10.06
CA LEU A 67 4.09 -7.29 8.94
C LEU A 67 4.87 -7.39 7.63
N ARG A 68 4.23 -7.97 6.60
CA ARG A 68 4.76 -8.05 5.24
C ARG A 68 3.69 -7.64 4.24
N PHE A 69 4.11 -6.83 3.26
CA PHE A 69 3.29 -6.49 2.09
C PHE A 69 3.88 -7.22 0.89
N VAL A 70 3.12 -8.16 0.33
CA VAL A 70 3.58 -9.05 -0.74
C VAL A 70 2.83 -8.74 -2.03
N PRO A 71 3.45 -8.04 -3.01
CA PRO A 71 2.83 -7.86 -4.32
C PRO A 71 2.71 -9.22 -5.03
N GLU A 72 1.52 -9.52 -5.54
CA GLU A 72 1.24 -10.77 -6.24
C GLU A 72 1.07 -10.57 -7.74
N ASP A 73 0.25 -9.59 -8.13
CA ASP A 73 0.02 -9.22 -9.52
C ASP A 73 0.24 -7.73 -9.71
N VAL A 74 0.91 -7.35 -10.78
CA VAL A 74 1.17 -5.94 -11.12
C VAL A 74 0.68 -5.70 -12.53
N ILE A 75 -0.33 -4.84 -12.68
CA ILE A 75 -1.02 -4.60 -13.95
C ILE A 75 -0.83 -3.14 -14.36
N ASP A 76 -0.26 -2.92 -15.54
CA ASP A 76 -0.19 -1.59 -16.14
C ASP A 76 -1.57 -1.25 -16.71
N ALA A 77 -2.23 -0.25 -16.12
CA ALA A 77 -3.57 0.19 -16.52
C ALA A 77 -3.52 1.48 -17.35
N GLY A 78 -2.37 1.83 -17.93
CA GLY A 78 -2.18 3.01 -18.77
C GLY A 78 -1.68 4.20 -17.97
N ASP A 79 -2.57 4.95 -17.32
CA ASP A 79 -2.25 6.12 -16.50
C ASP A 79 -2.12 5.78 -15.00
N ALA A 80 -2.26 4.49 -14.67
CA ALA A 80 -2.12 3.99 -13.30
C ALA A 80 -1.56 2.57 -13.31
N VAL A 81 -1.13 2.11 -12.15
CA VAL A 81 -0.72 0.72 -11.91
C VAL A 81 -1.67 0.12 -10.88
N VAL A 82 -2.21 -1.06 -11.17
CA VAL A 82 -3.00 -1.81 -10.20
C VAL A 82 -2.12 -2.93 -9.65
N VAL A 83 -1.94 -2.96 -8.35
CA VAL A 83 -1.15 -3.99 -7.67
C VAL A 83 -2.05 -4.79 -6.73
N ALA A 84 -2.26 -6.05 -7.09
CA ALA A 84 -2.89 -7.01 -6.19
C ALA A 84 -1.86 -7.46 -5.17
N MET A 85 -2.20 -7.43 -3.89
CA MET A 85 -1.25 -7.70 -2.84
C MET A 85 -1.87 -8.47 -1.69
N ARG A 86 -0.98 -9.14 -0.95
CA ARG A 86 -1.30 -9.81 0.29
C ARG A 86 -0.57 -9.09 1.43
N ILE A 87 -1.31 -8.70 2.45
CA ILE A 87 -0.76 -8.18 3.70
C ILE A 87 -0.80 -9.33 4.68
N GLU A 88 0.33 -9.68 5.30
CA GLU A 88 0.39 -10.79 6.21
C GLU A 88 1.23 -10.50 7.45
N GLY A 89 1.03 -11.27 8.49
CA GLY A 89 1.74 -11.20 9.75
C GLY A 89 1.09 -12.06 10.80
N ARG A 90 1.31 -11.73 12.07
CA ARG A 90 0.71 -12.43 13.20
C ARG A 90 0.12 -11.43 14.18
N GLY A 91 -1.01 -11.77 14.78
CA GLY A 91 -1.60 -10.95 15.82
C GLY A 91 -0.64 -10.77 16.98
N ARG A 92 -0.49 -9.52 17.43
CA ARG A 92 0.36 -9.20 18.57
C ARG A 92 -0.26 -9.77 19.84
N GLY A 93 0.52 -10.58 20.58
CA GLY A 93 0.06 -11.23 21.80
C GLY A 93 -0.65 -12.55 21.58
N SER A 94 -1.47 -12.71 20.54
CA SER A 94 -2.18 -13.95 20.24
C SER A 94 -1.36 -14.92 19.40
N GLY A 95 -0.46 -14.41 18.53
CA GLY A 95 0.28 -15.21 17.57
C GLY A 95 -0.58 -15.78 16.44
N VAL A 96 -1.86 -15.41 16.35
CA VAL A 96 -2.76 -15.88 15.31
C VAL A 96 -2.35 -15.33 13.95
N PRO A 97 -2.24 -16.15 12.91
CA PRO A 97 -1.91 -15.66 11.57
C PRO A 97 -2.94 -14.62 11.08
N PHE A 98 -2.39 -13.54 10.51
CA PHE A 98 -3.17 -12.47 9.89
C PHE A 98 -2.89 -12.46 8.40
N GLU A 99 -3.93 -12.40 7.58
CA GLU A 99 -3.80 -12.24 6.14
C GLU A 99 -4.96 -11.39 5.60
N GLN A 100 -4.62 -10.45 4.73
CA GLN A 100 -5.62 -9.64 4.01
C GLN A 100 -5.18 -9.51 2.56
N ARG A 101 -6.09 -9.73 1.62
CA ARG A 101 -5.86 -9.51 0.18
C ARG A 101 -6.66 -8.29 -0.27
N LEU A 102 -6.02 -7.47 -1.09
CA LEU A 102 -6.64 -6.28 -1.67
C LEU A 102 -5.89 -5.89 -2.94
N ALA A 103 -6.43 -4.92 -3.67
CA ALA A 103 -5.78 -4.34 -4.83
C ALA A 103 -5.65 -2.83 -4.65
N ASN A 104 -4.49 -2.28 -4.98
CA ASN A 104 -4.25 -0.84 -4.93
C ASN A 104 -4.18 -0.25 -6.33
N HIS A 105 -4.94 0.82 -6.54
CA HIS A 105 -4.82 1.69 -7.71
C HIS A 105 -3.80 2.77 -7.38
N ILE A 106 -2.70 2.80 -8.15
CA ILE A 106 -1.53 3.61 -7.82
C ILE A 106 -1.19 4.53 -8.98
N THR A 107 -0.94 5.80 -8.68
CA THR A 107 -0.38 6.75 -9.65
C THR A 107 1.02 7.19 -9.23
N VAL A 108 1.83 7.54 -10.23
CA VAL A 108 3.21 7.97 -10.04
C VAL A 108 3.39 9.34 -10.67
N ARG A 109 4.04 10.26 -9.95
CA ARG A 109 4.37 11.60 -10.43
C ARG A 109 5.81 11.92 -10.07
N ASP A 110 6.60 12.38 -11.04
CA ASP A 110 8.01 12.71 -10.85
C ASP A 110 8.83 11.55 -10.27
N GLY A 111 8.49 10.32 -10.64
CA GLY A 111 9.16 9.12 -10.16
C GLY A 111 8.77 8.69 -8.74
N LEU A 112 7.78 9.34 -8.13
CA LEU A 112 7.31 9.07 -6.77
C LEU A 112 5.82 8.70 -6.77
N ILE A 113 5.42 7.84 -5.86
CA ILE A 113 4.01 7.47 -5.70
C ILE A 113 3.24 8.68 -5.16
N ASP A 114 2.25 9.17 -5.89
CA ASP A 114 1.44 10.32 -5.45
C ASP A 114 0.02 9.97 -5.04
N SER A 115 -0.47 8.79 -5.40
CA SER A 115 -1.76 8.32 -4.88
C SER A 115 -1.82 6.80 -4.78
N MET A 116 -2.58 6.32 -3.81
CA MET A 116 -2.94 4.93 -3.62
C MET A 116 -4.36 4.84 -3.11
N THR A 117 -5.20 4.08 -3.79
CA THR A 117 -6.56 3.80 -3.32
C THR A 117 -6.76 2.29 -3.27
N ALA A 118 -7.16 1.79 -2.11
CA ALA A 118 -7.38 0.36 -1.89
C ALA A 118 -8.79 -0.06 -2.31
N TYR A 119 -8.86 -1.22 -2.96
CA TYR A 119 -10.09 -1.88 -3.38
C TYR A 119 -10.05 -3.35 -2.97
N ALA A 120 -11.22 -3.97 -2.83
CA ALA A 120 -11.29 -5.37 -2.45
C ALA A 120 -10.78 -6.30 -3.55
N THR A 121 -10.96 -5.93 -4.82
CA THR A 121 -10.63 -6.78 -5.98
C THR A 121 -9.87 -6.01 -7.05
N ILE A 122 -9.16 -6.75 -7.91
CA ILE A 122 -8.49 -6.21 -9.10
C ILE A 122 -9.50 -5.51 -10.01
N ASP A 123 -10.66 -6.12 -10.24
CA ASP A 123 -11.67 -5.56 -11.15
C ASP A 123 -12.17 -4.20 -10.67
N GLU A 124 -12.41 -4.05 -9.37
CA GLU A 124 -12.81 -2.76 -8.79
C GLU A 124 -11.69 -1.72 -8.95
N ALA A 125 -10.45 -2.09 -8.73
CA ALA A 125 -9.30 -1.20 -8.88
C ALA A 125 -9.11 -0.77 -10.34
N LEU A 126 -9.31 -1.67 -11.29
CA LEU A 126 -9.21 -1.36 -12.73
C LEU A 126 -10.35 -0.46 -13.23
N ALA A 127 -11.49 -0.48 -12.57
CA ALA A 127 -12.65 0.35 -12.93
C ALA A 127 -12.54 1.79 -12.35
N ALA A 128 -11.55 2.03 -11.53
CA ALA A 128 -11.37 3.33 -10.88
C ALA A 128 -10.91 4.43 -11.85
#